data_61f4558b87b6d7fd17b3a699126c6521
#
_entry.id   61f4558b87b6d7fd17b3a699126c6521
#
_cell.length_a   1.000
_cell.length_b   1.000
_cell.length_c   1.000
_cell.angle_alpha   90.00
_cell.angle_beta   90.00
_cell.angle_gamma   90.00
#
_symmetry.space_group_name_H-M   'P 1'
#
loop_
_entity.id
_entity.type
_entity.pdbx_description
1 polymer ?
#
loop_
_entity_poly.entity_id
_entity_poly.type
_entity_poly.pdbx_seq_one_letter_code
_entity_poly.pdbx_strand_id
1 'polypeptide(L)'
;MARGPTLRASPILVLGGFLIGAEAYGPLVASLERLSGGPVVLMPVSRLDWLLTLFPFGWARLLDRVAPLAAELAARSPSGRITMVGHSSGGILLRLFLADGPFEGRRYSGRCLADTLVMLGSPHTALKATAMRARVARELPGAFFASAESDPVRYVAVAGAIDLAEEAGQASATARRLAPTAYRNSTGDPADRGDGLVPVESALLEGAEAVVLEGVAHGGAFGPVWYGTPAVVERWWAAVASPAGGAASGAA
;
A
#
# COMPACT_ATOMS: atom_id res chain seq x y z
N MET A 1 0.07 -29.61 11.54
CA MET A 1 1.13 -28.65 11.89
C MET A 1 0.80 -28.05 13.24
N ALA A 2 1.71 -28.06 14.22
CA ALA A 2 1.51 -27.41 15.51
C ALA A 2 1.48 -25.89 15.30
N ARG A 3 0.45 -25.21 15.82
CA ARG A 3 0.39 -23.75 15.82
C ARG A 3 1.54 -23.23 16.70
N GLY A 4 2.33 -22.30 16.17
CA GLY A 4 3.31 -21.57 16.98
C GLY A 4 2.63 -20.77 18.11
N PRO A 5 3.42 -20.21 19.06
CA PRO A 5 2.85 -19.43 20.15
C PRO A 5 2.04 -18.24 19.62
N THR A 6 0.89 -17.99 20.24
CA THR A 6 0.03 -16.83 19.93
C THR A 6 0.76 -15.55 20.31
N LEU A 7 0.71 -14.55 19.43
CA LEU A 7 1.31 -13.23 19.64
C LEU A 7 0.44 -12.37 20.57
N ARG A 8 1.03 -11.35 21.20
CA ARG A 8 0.29 -10.41 22.07
C ARG A 8 -0.45 -9.32 21.27
N ALA A 9 0.05 -8.98 20.09
CA ALA A 9 -0.54 -8.00 19.18
C ALA A 9 -0.64 -8.58 17.77
N SER A 10 -1.57 -8.07 16.97
CA SER A 10 -1.76 -8.52 15.59
C SER A 10 -0.51 -8.23 14.74
N PRO A 11 -0.04 -9.22 13.97
CA PRO A 11 1.10 -9.03 13.07
C PRO A 11 0.78 -8.07 11.93
N ILE A 12 1.84 -7.45 11.39
CA ILE A 12 1.75 -6.63 10.18
C ILE A 12 2.57 -7.29 9.07
N LEU A 13 1.96 -7.46 7.90
CA LEU A 13 2.64 -7.88 6.67
C LEU A 13 2.89 -6.66 5.80
N VAL A 14 4.15 -6.37 5.48
CA VAL A 14 4.54 -5.26 4.58
C VAL A 14 4.95 -5.81 3.22
N LEU A 15 4.40 -5.26 2.15
CA LEU A 15 4.80 -5.51 0.77
C LEU A 15 5.30 -4.22 0.12
N GLY A 16 6.57 -4.20 -0.28
CA GLY A 16 7.22 -3.05 -0.89
C GLY A 16 6.76 -2.75 -2.31
N GLY A 17 7.31 -1.67 -2.88
CA GLY A 17 7.02 -1.20 -4.23
C GLY A 17 7.97 -1.75 -5.30
N PHE A 18 7.58 -1.52 -6.56
CA PHE A 18 8.32 -1.98 -7.74
C PHE A 18 9.78 -1.51 -7.74
N LEU A 19 10.71 -2.45 -7.84
CA LEU A 19 12.17 -2.26 -7.89
C LEU A 19 12.80 -1.59 -6.66
N ILE A 20 12.06 -1.40 -5.57
CA ILE A 20 12.61 -0.88 -4.31
C ILE A 20 13.12 -2.08 -3.50
N GLY A 21 14.38 -2.02 -3.07
CA GLY A 21 15.01 -3.07 -2.26
C GLY A 21 14.47 -3.11 -0.82
N ALA A 22 14.59 -4.27 -0.20
CA ALA A 22 14.14 -4.48 1.18
C ALA A 22 14.82 -3.55 2.19
N GLU A 23 16.07 -3.18 1.92
CA GLU A 23 16.88 -2.29 2.75
C GLU A 23 16.25 -0.90 2.94
N ALA A 24 15.48 -0.42 1.96
CA ALA A 24 14.80 0.88 2.04
C ALA A 24 13.68 0.89 3.08
N TYR A 25 13.12 -0.26 3.41
CA TYR A 25 11.98 -0.38 4.33
C TYR A 25 12.37 -0.56 5.80
N GLY A 26 13.65 -0.67 6.14
CA GLY A 26 14.11 -0.83 7.53
C GLY A 26 13.50 0.17 8.51
N PRO A 27 13.56 1.50 8.24
CA PRO A 27 12.97 2.51 9.11
C PRO A 27 11.44 2.39 9.25
N LEU A 28 10.75 2.01 8.18
CA LEU A 28 9.29 1.77 8.19
C LEU A 28 8.94 0.59 9.09
N VAL A 29 9.63 -0.54 8.93
CA VAL A 29 9.43 -1.74 9.74
C VAL A 29 9.66 -1.45 11.21
N ALA A 30 10.81 -0.85 11.56
CA ALA A 30 11.13 -0.50 12.96
C ALA A 30 10.11 0.46 13.58
N SER A 31 9.60 1.43 12.80
CA SER A 31 8.57 2.35 13.28
C SER A 31 7.24 1.63 13.53
N LEU A 32 6.84 0.75 12.62
CA LEU A 32 5.62 -0.04 12.79
C LEU A 32 5.70 -1.00 13.96
N GLU A 33 6.82 -1.69 14.18
CA GLU A 33 7.02 -2.55 15.35
C GLU A 33 6.85 -1.78 16.65
N ARG A 34 7.46 -0.60 16.73
CA ARG A 34 7.35 0.29 17.90
C ARG A 34 5.92 0.77 18.13
N LEU A 35 5.21 1.16 17.06
CA LEU A 35 3.88 1.76 17.15
C LEU A 35 2.77 0.74 17.37
N SER A 36 2.87 -0.44 16.74
CA SER A 36 1.86 -1.50 16.87
C SER A 36 2.07 -2.40 18.08
N GLY A 37 3.30 -2.47 18.60
CA GLY A 37 3.68 -3.43 19.63
C GLY A 37 3.65 -4.90 19.17
N GLY A 38 3.44 -5.12 17.86
CA GLY A 38 3.39 -6.44 17.24
C GLY A 38 4.53 -6.67 16.25
N PRO A 39 4.74 -7.91 15.82
CA PRO A 39 5.77 -8.22 14.82
C PRO A 39 5.39 -7.68 13.45
N VAL A 40 6.39 -7.14 12.75
CA VAL A 40 6.25 -6.65 11.38
C VAL A 40 7.11 -7.49 10.46
N VAL A 41 6.52 -8.07 9.45
CA VAL A 41 7.20 -8.92 8.49
C VAL A 41 7.19 -8.26 7.11
N LEU A 42 8.38 -7.85 6.67
CA LEU A 42 8.57 -7.40 5.28
C LEU A 42 8.66 -8.62 4.37
N MET A 43 7.76 -8.71 3.39
CA MET A 43 7.82 -9.74 2.35
C MET A 43 9.12 -9.63 1.57
N PRO A 44 9.95 -10.69 1.50
CA PRO A 44 11.18 -10.65 0.73
C PRO A 44 10.87 -10.72 -0.76
N VAL A 45 11.01 -9.60 -1.47
CA VAL A 45 10.82 -9.49 -2.92
C VAL A 45 12.08 -8.92 -3.54
N SER A 46 12.68 -9.66 -4.46
CA SER A 46 13.86 -9.22 -5.20
C SER A 46 13.50 -8.30 -6.37
N ARG A 47 14.48 -7.57 -6.88
CA ARG A 47 14.30 -6.77 -8.10
C ARG A 47 13.89 -7.62 -9.31
N LEU A 48 14.38 -8.86 -9.39
CA LEU A 48 13.98 -9.80 -10.44
C LEU A 48 12.51 -10.22 -10.31
N ASP A 49 12.03 -10.49 -9.09
CA ASP A 49 10.62 -10.78 -8.86
C ASP A 49 9.73 -9.62 -9.36
N TRP A 50 10.16 -8.38 -9.10
CA TRP A 50 9.46 -7.19 -9.60
C TRP A 50 9.49 -7.07 -11.13
N LEU A 51 10.60 -7.37 -11.79
CA LEU A 51 10.67 -7.36 -13.26
C LEU A 51 9.71 -8.38 -13.88
N LEU A 52 9.54 -9.55 -13.25
CA LEU A 52 8.58 -10.55 -13.71
C LEU A 52 7.13 -10.05 -13.65
N THR A 53 6.81 -9.04 -12.82
CA THR A 53 5.46 -8.44 -12.77
C THR A 53 5.11 -7.57 -13.98
N LEU A 54 6.01 -7.39 -14.93
CA LEU A 54 5.63 -6.89 -16.27
C LEU A 54 4.70 -7.86 -17.00
N PHE A 55 4.62 -9.12 -16.53
CA PHE A 55 3.75 -10.16 -17.04
C PHE A 55 2.78 -10.66 -15.94
N PRO A 56 1.58 -11.16 -16.31
CA PRO A 56 0.59 -11.65 -15.36
C PRO A 56 1.09 -12.73 -14.42
N PHE A 57 1.88 -13.69 -14.91
CA PHE A 57 2.44 -14.77 -14.11
C PHE A 57 3.34 -14.30 -12.97
N GLY A 58 4.03 -13.16 -13.14
CA GLY A 58 4.86 -12.58 -12.10
C GLY A 58 4.04 -12.07 -10.91
N TRP A 59 2.84 -11.54 -11.18
CA TRP A 59 1.90 -11.16 -10.14
C TRP A 59 1.39 -12.40 -9.38
N ALA A 60 0.96 -13.43 -10.12
CA ALA A 60 0.54 -14.69 -9.53
C ALA A 60 1.64 -15.32 -8.66
N ARG A 61 2.89 -15.31 -9.15
CA ARG A 61 4.05 -15.81 -8.39
C ARG A 61 4.25 -15.06 -7.06
N LEU A 62 4.09 -13.75 -7.04
CA LEU A 62 4.18 -12.98 -5.79
C LEU A 62 3.01 -13.30 -4.86
N LEU A 63 1.80 -13.40 -5.38
CA LEU A 63 0.62 -13.76 -4.60
C LEU A 63 0.71 -15.19 -4.02
N ASP A 64 1.28 -16.14 -4.76
CA ASP A 64 1.56 -17.50 -4.28
C ASP A 64 2.51 -17.52 -3.07
N ARG A 65 3.34 -16.48 -2.91
CA ARG A 65 4.24 -16.32 -1.76
C ARG A 65 3.61 -15.51 -0.64
N VAL A 66 2.76 -14.53 -0.97
CA VAL A 66 1.99 -13.75 0.02
C VAL A 66 1.02 -14.67 0.78
N ALA A 67 0.32 -15.54 0.08
CA ALA A 67 -0.74 -16.36 0.68
C ALA A 67 -0.29 -17.22 1.86
N PRO A 68 0.76 -18.08 1.77
CA PRO A 68 1.21 -18.87 2.90
C PRO A 68 1.77 -18.02 4.05
N LEU A 69 2.46 -16.91 3.75
CA LEU A 69 3.00 -16.01 4.77
C LEU A 69 1.87 -15.31 5.53
N ALA A 70 0.86 -14.81 4.82
CA ALA A 70 -0.32 -14.19 5.44
C ALA A 70 -1.08 -15.19 6.31
N ALA A 71 -1.27 -16.43 5.84
CA ALA A 71 -1.92 -17.48 6.60
C ALA A 71 -1.14 -17.87 7.86
N GLU A 72 0.19 -17.97 7.79
CA GLU A 72 1.05 -18.22 8.94
C GLU A 72 0.93 -17.12 10.00
N LEU A 73 0.99 -15.85 9.55
CA LEU A 73 0.88 -14.70 10.45
C LEU A 73 -0.51 -14.62 11.09
N ALA A 74 -1.56 -14.82 10.31
CA ALA A 74 -2.94 -14.83 10.79
C ALA A 74 -3.18 -15.95 11.82
N ALA A 75 -2.61 -17.15 11.60
CA ALA A 75 -2.72 -18.27 12.56
C ALA A 75 -2.07 -17.97 13.91
N ARG A 76 -1.15 -17.01 13.98
CA ARG A 76 -0.47 -16.57 15.22
C ARG A 76 -1.09 -15.28 15.80
N SER A 77 -1.96 -14.62 15.06
CA SER A 77 -2.65 -13.41 15.51
C SER A 77 -3.71 -13.73 16.56
N PRO A 78 -3.90 -12.87 17.58
CA PRO A 78 -4.99 -13.03 18.56
C PRO A 78 -6.39 -13.05 17.93
N SER A 79 -6.58 -12.26 16.88
CA SER A 79 -7.85 -12.14 16.13
C SER A 79 -8.00 -13.16 15.00
N GLY A 80 -6.94 -13.92 14.66
CA GLY A 80 -6.89 -14.72 13.45
C GLY A 80 -6.69 -13.91 12.17
N ARG A 81 -6.43 -12.60 12.27
CA ARG A 81 -6.29 -11.65 11.17
C ARG A 81 -5.06 -10.79 11.35
N ILE A 82 -4.60 -10.16 10.27
CA ILE A 82 -3.42 -9.32 10.24
C ILE A 82 -3.73 -7.97 9.58
N THR A 83 -2.91 -6.98 9.91
CA THR A 83 -2.84 -5.74 9.13
C THR A 83 -1.88 -5.94 7.96
N MET A 84 -2.26 -5.48 6.78
CA MET A 84 -1.42 -5.48 5.59
C MET A 84 -1.06 -4.04 5.22
N VAL A 85 0.21 -3.81 4.90
CA VAL A 85 0.72 -2.51 4.43
C VAL A 85 1.38 -2.70 3.07
N GLY A 86 0.84 -2.07 2.05
CA GLY A 86 1.38 -2.13 0.69
C GLY A 86 1.89 -0.76 0.23
N HIS A 87 3.14 -0.68 -0.21
CA HIS A 87 3.68 0.53 -0.80
C HIS A 87 3.65 0.45 -2.33
N SER A 88 3.17 1.52 -2.99
CA SER A 88 3.18 1.59 -4.46
C SER A 88 2.50 0.37 -5.11
N SER A 89 3.21 -0.37 -5.97
CA SER A 89 2.72 -1.62 -6.59
C SER A 89 2.37 -2.70 -5.56
N GLY A 90 2.96 -2.68 -4.37
CA GLY A 90 2.62 -3.61 -3.29
C GLY A 90 1.19 -3.45 -2.80
N GLY A 91 0.68 -2.22 -2.71
CA GLY A 91 -0.73 -1.99 -2.34
C GLY A 91 -1.71 -2.52 -3.39
N ILE A 92 -1.37 -2.37 -4.68
CA ILE A 92 -2.17 -2.95 -5.77
C ILE A 92 -2.19 -4.49 -5.70
N LEU A 93 -1.02 -5.11 -5.45
CA LEU A 93 -0.91 -6.56 -5.28
C LEU A 93 -1.72 -7.07 -4.10
N LEU A 94 -1.66 -6.38 -2.95
CA LEU A 94 -2.43 -6.77 -1.77
C LEU A 94 -3.94 -6.60 -1.99
N ARG A 95 -4.39 -5.58 -2.73
CA ARG A 95 -5.80 -5.49 -3.13
C ARG A 95 -6.23 -6.71 -3.94
N LEU A 96 -5.40 -7.14 -4.89
CA LEU A 96 -5.67 -8.32 -5.69
C LEU A 96 -5.68 -9.59 -4.84
N PHE A 97 -4.80 -9.68 -3.83
CA PHE A 97 -4.79 -10.77 -2.85
C PHE A 97 -6.10 -10.87 -2.06
N LEU A 98 -6.68 -9.74 -1.69
CA LEU A 98 -7.94 -9.68 -0.94
C LEU A 98 -9.17 -9.93 -1.82
N ALA A 99 -9.04 -9.88 -3.14
CA ALA A 99 -10.15 -10.07 -4.06
C ALA A 99 -10.66 -11.52 -4.05
N ASP A 100 -11.97 -11.67 -4.18
CA ASP A 100 -12.62 -13.01 -4.24
C ASP A 100 -12.57 -13.63 -5.64
N GLY A 101 -12.27 -12.85 -6.66
CA GLY A 101 -12.21 -13.29 -8.06
C GLY A 101 -11.01 -14.20 -8.35
N PRO A 102 -11.11 -15.04 -9.39
CA PRO A 102 -9.96 -15.81 -9.85
C PRO A 102 -8.94 -14.90 -10.54
N PHE A 103 -7.66 -15.10 -10.23
CA PHE A 103 -6.55 -14.45 -10.92
C PHE A 103 -5.56 -15.50 -11.42
N GLU A 104 -5.31 -15.52 -12.74
CA GLU A 104 -4.40 -16.48 -13.41
C GLU A 104 -4.70 -17.94 -12.98
N GLY A 105 -5.99 -18.31 -12.95
CA GLY A 105 -6.46 -19.65 -12.57
C GLY A 105 -6.40 -19.97 -11.07
N ARG A 106 -6.05 -19.01 -10.21
CA ARG A 106 -5.94 -19.17 -8.75
C ARG A 106 -6.95 -18.31 -8.02
N ARG A 107 -7.40 -18.75 -6.84
CA ARG A 107 -8.17 -17.95 -5.88
C ARG A 107 -7.37 -17.80 -4.60
N TYR A 108 -7.17 -16.55 -4.18
CA TYR A 108 -6.38 -16.27 -2.98
C TYR A 108 -7.26 -16.06 -1.75
N SER A 109 -8.41 -15.42 -1.93
CA SER A 109 -9.40 -15.18 -0.85
C SER A 109 -8.77 -14.63 0.44
N GLY A 110 -7.77 -13.74 0.29
CA GLY A 110 -6.98 -13.21 1.41
C GLY A 110 -7.79 -12.38 2.41
N ARG A 111 -9.01 -11.99 2.02
CA ARG A 111 -9.91 -11.18 2.84
C ARG A 111 -10.17 -11.77 4.24
N CYS A 112 -10.29 -13.08 4.35
CA CYS A 112 -10.48 -13.73 5.66
C CYS A 112 -9.25 -13.67 6.57
N LEU A 113 -8.08 -13.33 6.01
CA LEU A 113 -6.81 -13.24 6.75
C LEU A 113 -6.46 -11.81 7.18
N ALA A 114 -7.16 -10.79 6.66
CA ALA A 114 -6.84 -9.39 6.94
C ALA A 114 -8.00 -8.65 7.60
N ASP A 115 -7.70 -7.78 8.55
CA ASP A 115 -8.63 -6.80 9.10
C ASP A 115 -8.47 -5.42 8.48
N THR A 116 -7.25 -5.07 8.10
CA THR A 116 -6.91 -3.75 7.56
C THR A 116 -5.92 -3.86 6.41
N LEU A 117 -6.13 -3.10 5.33
CA LEU A 117 -5.18 -2.86 4.27
C LEU A 117 -4.83 -1.37 4.19
N VAL A 118 -3.58 -1.03 4.45
CA VAL A 118 -3.02 0.31 4.27
C VAL A 118 -2.26 0.36 2.94
N MET A 119 -2.57 1.32 2.10
CA MET A 119 -1.97 1.50 0.78
C MET A 119 -1.23 2.84 0.72
N LEU A 120 0.09 2.79 0.64
CA LEU A 120 0.97 3.96 0.66
C LEU A 120 1.36 4.34 -0.76
N GLY A 121 0.87 5.46 -1.28
CA GLY A 121 1.18 5.94 -2.63
C GLY A 121 0.90 4.92 -3.73
N SER A 122 -0.15 4.10 -3.58
CA SER A 122 -0.47 3.04 -4.54
C SER A 122 -1.29 3.60 -5.71
N PRO A 123 -0.85 3.45 -6.98
CA PRO A 123 -1.58 4.00 -8.13
C PRO A 123 -2.79 3.14 -8.48
N HIS A 124 -3.95 3.47 -7.93
CA HIS A 124 -5.20 2.72 -8.11
C HIS A 124 -5.85 2.97 -9.46
N THR A 125 -5.68 4.17 -10.00
CA THR A 125 -6.15 4.57 -11.33
C THR A 125 -4.97 5.00 -12.19
N ALA A 126 -5.01 4.70 -13.49
CA ALA A 126 -4.03 5.20 -14.44
C ALA A 126 -4.59 5.11 -15.86
N LEU A 127 -4.62 6.24 -16.57
CA LEU A 127 -5.10 6.32 -17.96
C LEU A 127 -4.20 5.53 -18.92
N LYS A 128 -2.88 5.61 -18.71
CA LYS A 128 -1.86 4.88 -19.46
C LYS A 128 -1.07 3.97 -18.51
N ALA A 129 -1.68 2.91 -18.09
CA ALA A 129 -1.05 1.90 -17.23
C ALA A 129 -0.47 0.74 -18.04
N THR A 130 0.39 -0.05 -17.41
CA THR A 130 0.68 -1.40 -17.91
C THR A 130 -0.63 -2.20 -17.99
N ALA A 131 -0.69 -3.17 -18.89
CA ALA A 131 -1.89 -4.01 -19.08
C ALA A 131 -2.40 -4.59 -17.75
N MET A 132 -1.50 -4.99 -16.84
CA MET A 132 -1.87 -5.50 -15.52
C MET A 132 -2.49 -4.46 -14.60
N ARG A 133 -1.92 -3.25 -14.51
CA ARG A 133 -2.50 -2.17 -13.71
C ARG A 133 -3.86 -1.75 -14.25
N ALA A 134 -3.99 -1.62 -15.58
CA ALA A 134 -5.26 -1.33 -16.22
C ALA A 134 -6.31 -2.41 -15.95
N ARG A 135 -5.90 -3.68 -15.92
CA ARG A 135 -6.76 -4.79 -15.55
C ARG A 135 -7.25 -4.67 -14.10
N VAL A 136 -6.33 -4.47 -13.15
CA VAL A 136 -6.69 -4.33 -11.72
C VAL A 136 -7.61 -3.12 -11.50
N ALA A 137 -7.31 -1.97 -12.10
CA ALA A 137 -8.16 -0.78 -11.99
C ALA A 137 -9.58 -1.02 -12.51
N ARG A 138 -9.74 -1.81 -13.58
CA ARG A 138 -11.03 -2.16 -14.16
C ARG A 138 -11.78 -3.23 -13.37
N GLU A 139 -11.09 -4.27 -12.90
CA GLU A 139 -11.69 -5.42 -12.18
C GLU A 139 -11.94 -5.12 -10.71
N LEU A 140 -11.19 -4.20 -10.12
CA LEU A 140 -11.28 -3.78 -8.72
C LEU A 140 -11.38 -2.24 -8.63
N PRO A 141 -12.46 -1.61 -9.11
CA PRO A 141 -12.54 -0.14 -9.22
C PRO A 141 -12.58 0.60 -7.88
N GLY A 142 -12.89 -0.08 -6.77
CA GLY A 142 -12.98 0.54 -5.44
C GLY A 142 -12.66 -0.42 -4.31
N ALA A 143 -12.91 0.01 -3.09
CA ALA A 143 -12.80 -0.79 -1.87
C ALA A 143 -14.10 -1.58 -1.60
N PHE A 144 -14.64 -2.23 -2.61
CA PHE A 144 -15.97 -2.88 -2.55
C PHE A 144 -16.10 -3.98 -1.51
N PHE A 145 -15.00 -4.55 -1.09
CA PHE A 145 -14.98 -5.64 -0.11
C PHE A 145 -15.22 -5.14 1.33
N ALA A 146 -15.15 -3.84 1.55
CA ALA A 146 -15.49 -3.23 2.84
C ALA A 146 -16.99 -3.37 3.18
N SER A 147 -17.85 -3.60 2.17
CA SER A 147 -19.30 -3.69 2.33
C SER A 147 -19.85 -5.10 2.52
N ALA A 148 -19.01 -6.14 2.54
CA ALA A 148 -19.46 -7.46 2.92
C ALA A 148 -19.74 -7.45 4.43
N GLU A 149 -21.00 -7.37 4.80
CA GLU A 149 -21.46 -7.29 6.20
C GLU A 149 -20.89 -8.39 7.12
N SER A 150 -20.51 -9.52 6.53
CA SER A 150 -20.00 -10.68 7.28
C SER A 150 -18.48 -10.66 7.52
N ASP A 151 -17.69 -9.85 6.81
CA ASP A 151 -16.23 -9.90 6.90
C ASP A 151 -15.54 -8.64 6.35
N PRO A 152 -15.73 -7.48 6.99
CA PRO A 152 -15.25 -6.21 6.50
C PRO A 152 -13.72 -6.11 6.64
N VAL A 153 -13.00 -5.81 5.55
CA VAL A 153 -11.63 -5.32 5.59
C VAL A 153 -11.67 -3.79 5.54
N ARG A 154 -10.98 -3.16 6.46
CA ARG A 154 -10.79 -1.70 6.47
C ARG A 154 -9.71 -1.33 5.45
N TYR A 155 -10.04 -0.43 4.52
CA TYR A 155 -9.08 0.08 3.54
C TYR A 155 -8.69 1.50 3.89
N VAL A 156 -7.38 1.78 3.95
CA VAL A 156 -6.82 3.11 4.19
C VAL A 156 -5.89 3.45 3.03
N ALA A 157 -6.25 4.47 2.27
CA ALA A 157 -5.47 4.97 1.13
C ALA A 157 -4.69 6.22 1.56
N VAL A 158 -3.37 6.13 1.56
CA VAL A 158 -2.46 7.20 1.97
C VAL A 158 -1.78 7.78 0.74
N ALA A 159 -2.03 9.04 0.46
CA ALA A 159 -1.43 9.80 -0.64
C ALA A 159 -0.44 10.84 -0.11
N GLY A 160 0.73 10.93 -0.72
CA GLY A 160 1.70 12.00 -0.47
C GLY A 160 1.55 13.12 -1.49
N ALA A 161 1.95 14.34 -1.11
CA ALA A 161 2.06 15.47 -2.02
C ALA A 161 3.30 16.28 -1.69
N ILE A 162 4.14 16.51 -2.71
CA ILE A 162 5.34 17.32 -2.59
C ILE A 162 5.29 18.53 -3.53
N ASP A 163 5.94 19.60 -3.13
CA ASP A 163 6.22 20.70 -4.03
C ASP A 163 7.41 20.33 -4.93
N LEU A 164 7.20 20.41 -6.24
CA LEU A 164 8.22 20.11 -7.25
C LEU A 164 9.19 21.28 -7.49
N ALA A 165 8.92 22.48 -6.96
CA ALA A 165 9.82 23.61 -7.03
C ALA A 165 11.15 23.28 -6.33
N GLU A 166 12.26 23.74 -6.92
CA GLU A 166 13.61 23.41 -6.42
C GLU A 166 13.87 24.02 -5.05
N GLU A 167 13.43 25.26 -4.86
CA GLU A 167 13.54 26.01 -3.61
C GLU A 167 12.77 25.41 -2.44
N ALA A 168 11.74 24.60 -2.71
CA ALA A 168 10.98 23.93 -1.66
C ALA A 168 11.75 22.78 -0.98
N GLY A 169 12.79 22.23 -1.64
CA GLY A 169 13.64 21.16 -1.09
C GLY A 169 12.93 19.83 -0.85
N GLN A 170 11.66 19.68 -1.28
CA GLN A 170 10.85 18.47 -1.05
C GLN A 170 11.07 17.41 -2.13
N ALA A 171 11.35 17.83 -3.35
CA ALA A 171 11.51 16.97 -4.53
C ALA A 171 12.97 16.77 -4.90
N SER A 172 13.35 15.52 -5.19
CA SER A 172 14.64 15.23 -5.83
C SER A 172 14.63 15.64 -7.31
N ALA A 173 15.80 15.69 -7.94
CA ALA A 173 15.91 15.87 -9.38
C ALA A 173 15.16 14.76 -10.16
N THR A 174 15.15 13.54 -9.63
CA THR A 174 14.39 12.42 -10.18
C THR A 174 12.90 12.70 -10.16
N ALA A 175 12.35 13.17 -9.04
CA ALA A 175 10.93 13.50 -8.93
C ALA A 175 10.56 14.61 -9.91
N ARG A 176 11.30 15.72 -9.94
CA ARG A 176 11.04 16.84 -10.87
C ARG A 176 11.05 16.41 -12.34
N ARG A 177 11.93 15.49 -12.70
CA ARG A 177 12.03 14.97 -14.06
C ARG A 177 10.88 14.04 -14.43
N LEU A 178 10.49 13.14 -13.53
CA LEU A 178 9.55 12.04 -13.83
C LEU A 178 8.09 12.41 -13.57
N ALA A 179 7.80 13.23 -12.56
CA ALA A 179 6.44 13.54 -12.13
C ALA A 179 5.53 14.04 -13.26
N PRO A 180 5.92 15.01 -14.10
CA PRO A 180 5.01 15.51 -15.14
C PRO A 180 4.54 14.43 -16.12
N THR A 181 5.43 13.50 -16.48
CA THR A 181 5.08 12.40 -17.38
C THR A 181 4.26 11.32 -16.65
N ALA A 182 4.63 10.99 -15.43
CA ALA A 182 3.90 10.03 -14.61
C ALA A 182 2.48 10.50 -14.31
N TYR A 183 2.30 11.78 -13.97
CA TYR A 183 1.00 12.38 -13.68
C TYR A 183 0.13 12.43 -14.95
N ARG A 184 0.66 12.91 -16.06
CA ARG A 184 -0.06 12.88 -17.36
C ARG A 184 -0.52 11.47 -17.73
N ASN A 185 0.28 10.44 -17.44
CA ASN A 185 -0.09 9.05 -17.72
C ASN A 185 -1.12 8.48 -16.73
N SER A 186 -1.20 9.03 -15.54
CA SER A 186 -2.13 8.57 -14.51
C SER A 186 -3.50 9.25 -14.61
N THR A 187 -3.53 10.58 -14.66
CA THR A 187 -4.75 11.40 -14.57
C THR A 187 -5.00 12.27 -15.80
N GLY A 188 -3.96 12.49 -16.63
CA GLY A 188 -4.03 13.33 -17.82
C GLY A 188 -3.37 14.69 -17.63
N ASP A 189 -3.20 15.19 -16.41
CA ASP A 189 -2.59 16.48 -16.10
C ASP A 189 -1.15 16.33 -15.59
N PRO A 190 -0.15 16.88 -16.28
CA PRO A 190 1.23 16.87 -15.81
C PRO A 190 1.49 17.77 -14.60
N ALA A 191 0.57 18.68 -14.28
CA ALA A 191 0.66 19.63 -13.17
C ALA A 191 -0.08 19.16 -11.91
N ASP A 192 -0.61 17.94 -11.94
CA ASP A 192 -1.30 17.37 -10.78
C ASP A 192 -0.44 17.37 -9.53
N ARG A 193 -1.13 17.36 -8.41
CA ARG A 193 -0.53 17.25 -7.10
C ARG A 193 -0.26 15.79 -6.75
N GLY A 194 0.95 15.47 -6.27
CA GLY A 194 1.30 14.08 -5.94
C GLY A 194 2.67 13.96 -5.27
N ASP A 195 3.08 12.72 -5.05
CA ASP A 195 4.28 12.35 -4.30
C ASP A 195 5.59 12.33 -5.15
N GLY A 196 5.54 12.87 -6.36
CA GLY A 196 6.64 12.87 -7.32
C GLY A 196 6.60 11.70 -8.33
N LEU A 197 5.70 10.73 -8.13
CA LEU A 197 5.47 9.61 -9.05
C LEU A 197 3.98 9.30 -9.24
N VAL A 198 3.20 9.34 -8.18
CA VAL A 198 1.77 9.01 -8.16
C VAL A 198 0.98 10.25 -7.77
N PRO A 199 0.02 10.70 -8.59
CA PRO A 199 -0.89 11.78 -8.23
C PRO A 199 -1.76 11.40 -7.03
N VAL A 200 -2.12 12.38 -6.21
CA VAL A 200 -3.02 12.18 -5.05
C VAL A 200 -4.32 11.49 -5.49
N GLU A 201 -4.94 11.96 -6.57
CA GLU A 201 -6.18 11.38 -7.09
C GLU A 201 -6.02 9.89 -7.45
N SER A 202 -4.89 9.52 -8.05
CA SER A 202 -4.59 8.11 -8.38
C SER A 202 -4.27 7.26 -7.17
N ALA A 203 -3.73 7.86 -6.09
CA ALA A 203 -3.39 7.14 -4.86
C ALA A 203 -4.59 6.95 -3.93
N LEU A 204 -5.63 7.75 -4.06
CA LEU A 204 -6.88 7.58 -3.33
C LEU A 204 -7.75 6.51 -3.99
N LEU A 205 -8.52 5.80 -3.18
CA LEU A 205 -9.38 4.71 -3.63
C LEU A 205 -10.80 4.96 -3.13
N GLU A 206 -11.76 4.88 -4.03
CA GLU A 206 -13.18 4.99 -3.68
C GLU A 206 -13.57 3.95 -2.62
N GLY A 207 -14.28 4.39 -1.59
CA GLY A 207 -14.69 3.55 -0.46
C GLY A 207 -13.60 3.26 0.58
N ALA A 208 -12.37 3.72 0.38
CA ALA A 208 -11.31 3.66 1.38
C ALA A 208 -11.27 4.95 2.22
N GLU A 209 -10.76 4.84 3.45
CA GLU A 209 -10.41 6.02 4.23
C GLU A 209 -9.23 6.74 3.57
N ALA A 210 -9.38 8.04 3.31
CA ALA A 210 -8.37 8.84 2.63
C ALA A 210 -7.49 9.59 3.63
N VAL A 211 -6.17 9.47 3.46
CA VAL A 211 -5.17 10.22 4.22
C VAL A 211 -4.23 10.93 3.24
N VAL A 212 -4.21 12.25 3.26
CA VAL A 212 -3.31 13.04 2.40
C VAL A 212 -2.23 13.68 3.25
N LEU A 213 -0.98 13.49 2.87
CA LEU A 213 0.20 13.91 3.61
C LEU A 213 1.04 14.92 2.81
N GLU A 214 1.03 16.16 3.25
CA GLU A 214 1.88 17.21 2.67
C GLU A 214 3.36 16.97 2.98
N GLY A 215 4.22 17.27 2.00
CA GLY A 215 5.67 17.15 2.08
C GLY A 215 6.16 15.70 2.02
N VAL A 216 5.35 14.75 1.56
CA VAL A 216 5.70 13.32 1.53
C VAL A 216 5.87 12.83 0.10
N ALA A 217 7.10 12.39 -0.21
CA ALA A 217 7.50 11.83 -1.50
C ALA A 217 7.20 10.33 -1.61
N HIS A 218 7.20 9.82 -2.85
CA HIS A 218 6.93 8.42 -3.16
C HIS A 218 7.94 7.44 -2.52
N GLY A 219 9.19 7.83 -2.44
CA GLY A 219 10.28 7.03 -1.86
C GLY A 219 11.55 7.86 -1.77
N GLY A 220 12.61 7.35 -1.15
CA GLY A 220 13.85 8.08 -0.97
C GLY A 220 14.53 8.56 -2.27
N ALA A 221 14.23 7.93 -3.41
CA ALA A 221 14.68 8.41 -4.73
C ALA A 221 13.92 9.65 -5.23
N PHE A 222 12.74 9.93 -4.67
CA PHE A 222 11.86 11.04 -5.07
C PHE A 222 11.94 12.25 -4.14
N GLY A 223 12.33 12.04 -2.88
CA GLY A 223 12.52 13.11 -1.91
C GLY A 223 13.05 12.60 -0.58
N PRO A 224 13.56 13.48 0.28
CA PRO A 224 14.18 13.10 1.55
C PRO A 224 13.18 12.59 2.59
N VAL A 225 11.93 13.03 2.50
CA VAL A 225 10.83 12.64 3.38
C VAL A 225 9.83 11.82 2.58
N TRP A 226 9.61 10.58 2.97
CA TRP A 226 8.75 9.64 2.25
C TRP A 226 7.90 8.79 3.22
N TYR A 227 6.99 7.96 2.73
CA TYR A 227 6.05 7.17 3.54
C TYR A 227 6.71 6.33 4.65
N GLY A 228 7.97 5.89 4.45
CA GLY A 228 8.73 5.10 5.43
C GLY A 228 9.58 5.93 6.39
N THR A 229 9.59 7.26 6.28
CA THR A 229 10.26 8.15 7.24
C THR A 229 9.57 8.05 8.59
N PRO A 230 10.29 7.84 9.73
CA PRO A 230 9.66 7.56 11.03
C PRO A 230 8.54 8.53 11.43
N ALA A 231 8.77 9.84 11.32
CA ALA A 231 7.77 10.85 11.63
C ALA A 231 6.54 10.80 10.68
N VAL A 232 6.72 10.34 9.44
CA VAL A 232 5.61 10.14 8.49
C VAL A 232 4.84 8.87 8.82
N VAL A 233 5.53 7.80 9.23
CA VAL A 233 4.88 6.58 9.70
C VAL A 233 3.95 6.88 10.88
N GLU A 234 4.39 7.69 11.84
CA GLU A 234 3.55 8.12 12.98
C GLU A 234 2.28 8.86 12.51
N ARG A 235 2.39 9.73 11.51
CA ARG A 235 1.25 10.51 10.99
C ARG A 235 0.18 9.62 10.37
N TRP A 236 0.53 8.73 9.45
CA TRP A 236 -0.47 7.87 8.81
C TRP A 236 -0.89 6.70 9.70
N TRP A 237 0.00 6.20 10.58
CA TRP A 237 -0.38 5.16 11.52
C TRP A 237 -1.39 5.63 12.55
N ALA A 238 -1.36 6.89 12.95
CA ALA A 238 -2.36 7.47 13.84
C ALA A 238 -3.78 7.34 13.26
N ALA A 239 -3.96 7.53 11.95
CA ALA A 239 -5.23 7.30 11.29
C ALA A 239 -5.61 5.80 11.29
N VAL A 240 -4.66 4.90 11.09
CA VAL A 240 -4.89 3.45 11.11
C VAL A 240 -5.24 2.94 12.51
N ALA A 241 -4.57 3.45 13.54
CA ALA A 241 -4.79 3.04 14.93
C ALA A 241 -6.10 3.58 15.52
N SER A 242 -6.68 4.61 14.91
CA SER A 242 -7.98 5.15 15.35
C SER A 242 -9.11 4.20 14.94
N PRO A 243 -10.10 3.92 15.81
CA PRO A 243 -11.25 3.10 15.43
C PRO A 243 -12.01 3.75 14.28
N ALA A 244 -12.44 2.94 13.31
CA ALA A 244 -13.33 3.39 12.23
C ALA A 244 -14.63 3.96 12.86
N GLY A 245 -14.84 5.26 12.76
CA GLY A 245 -16.05 5.91 13.30
C GLY A 245 -15.83 7.25 13.99
N GLY A 246 -14.60 7.71 14.17
CA GLY A 246 -14.30 9.07 14.63
C GLY A 246 -14.29 10.09 13.49
N ALA A 247 -15.40 10.24 12.75
CA ALA A 247 -15.56 11.43 11.93
C ALA A 247 -15.53 12.62 12.88
N ALA A 248 -14.48 13.44 12.81
CA ALA A 248 -14.44 14.73 13.47
C ALA A 248 -15.60 15.59 12.92
N SER A 249 -16.71 15.59 13.62
CA SER A 249 -17.70 16.65 13.52
C SER A 249 -17.08 17.86 14.23
N GLY A 250 -16.72 18.86 13.49
CA GLY A 250 -16.23 20.11 14.04
C GLY A 250 -15.41 20.82 12.99
N ALA A 251 -15.59 21.99 12.70
CA ALA A 251 -16.28 23.10 13.27
C ALA A 251 -16.64 24.07 12.14
N ALA A 252 -17.75 24.73 12.38
CA ALA A 252 -18.21 25.88 11.62
C ALA A 252 -17.17 26.99 11.57
#